data_fca24d187853c6caef7589a02c50c81f
#
_entry.id   fca24d187853c6caef7589a02c50c81f
#
_cell.length_a   1.000
_cell.length_b   1.000
_cell.length_c   1.000
_cell.angle_alpha   90.00
_cell.angle_beta   90.00
_cell.angle_gamma   90.00
#
_symmetry.space_group_name_H-M   'P 1'
#
loop_
_entity.id
_entity.type
_entity.pdbx_description
1 polymer ?
#
loop_
_entity_poly.entity_id
_entity_poly.type
_entity_poly.pdbx_seq_one_letter_code
_entity_poly.pdbx_strand_id
1 'polypeptide(L)'
;IGGNEKALLLSEMKYDASPIDECLICPSVIGFANAYIGTDAPEAGASRLIAIIGTLFGTFRRNSESAENSVSEVARIMDILGEQNRFKIVLRLLEGSAYVGELAKYLGLAPCTVSQHLSVLLGANLVKSADIGRRVYYSLNKERTDCFLDALCGLMKKDE
;
A
#
# COMPACT_ATOMS: atom_id res chain seq x y z
N ILE A 1 10.92 -20.08 8.26
CA ILE A 1 10.92 -19.39 6.96
C ILE A 1 11.51 -20.35 5.96
N GLY A 2 10.80 -20.58 4.81
CA GLY A 2 11.23 -21.51 3.79
C GLY A 2 12.58 -21.12 3.18
N GLY A 3 13.39 -22.14 2.77
CA GLY A 3 14.75 -21.90 2.27
C GLY A 3 14.85 -20.92 1.11
N ASN A 4 13.78 -20.77 0.35
CA ASN A 4 13.72 -19.88 -0.82
C ASN A 4 13.65 -18.38 -0.44
N GLU A 5 12.95 -18.03 0.64
CA GLU A 5 12.86 -16.64 1.14
C GLU A 5 14.17 -16.18 1.79
N LYS A 6 14.86 -17.11 2.47
CA LYS A 6 16.20 -16.88 3.03
C LYS A 6 17.21 -16.54 1.93
N ALA A 7 17.26 -17.35 0.88
CA ALA A 7 18.18 -17.17 -0.25
C ALA A 7 17.91 -15.85 -0.99
N LEU A 8 16.65 -15.48 -1.17
CA LEU A 8 16.25 -14.25 -1.85
C LEU A 8 16.68 -13.00 -1.05
N LEU A 9 16.38 -12.96 0.26
CA LEU A 9 16.78 -11.87 1.15
C LEU A 9 18.30 -11.64 1.16
N LEU A 10 19.06 -12.71 1.24
CA LEU A 10 20.53 -12.64 1.31
C LEU A 10 21.16 -12.23 -0.03
N SER A 11 20.56 -12.64 -1.17
CA SER A 11 21.02 -12.22 -2.49
C SER A 11 20.81 -10.74 -2.76
N GLU A 12 19.67 -10.19 -2.34
CA GLU A 12 19.38 -8.74 -2.46
C GLU A 12 20.32 -7.89 -1.60
N MET A 13 20.77 -8.42 -0.46
CA MET A 13 21.69 -7.73 0.44
C MET A 13 23.16 -7.96 0.08
N LYS A 14 23.46 -8.69 -1.00
CA LYS A 14 24.82 -9.05 -1.43
C LYS A 14 25.65 -9.72 -0.32
N TYR A 15 24.98 -10.53 0.51
CA TYR A 15 25.62 -11.25 1.61
C TYR A 15 25.84 -12.72 1.24
N ASP A 16 27.06 -13.22 1.46
CA ASP A 16 27.38 -14.64 1.26
C ASP A 16 26.81 -15.48 2.41
N ALA A 17 25.84 -16.34 2.10
CA ALA A 17 25.11 -17.15 3.05
C ALA A 17 25.71 -18.54 3.31
N SER A 18 26.80 -18.88 2.64
CA SER A 18 27.33 -20.24 2.65
C SER A 18 27.72 -20.85 4.01
N PRO A 19 28.07 -20.03 5.06
CA PRO A 19 28.34 -20.58 6.39
C PRO A 19 27.24 -20.45 7.42
N ILE A 20 25.96 -20.11 7.02
CA ILE A 20 24.90 -19.77 7.99
C ILE A 20 23.95 -20.93 8.21
N ASP A 21 23.93 -21.48 9.43
CA ASP A 21 23.08 -22.60 9.83
C ASP A 21 21.65 -22.15 10.22
N GLU A 22 21.50 -20.96 10.79
CA GLU A 22 20.22 -20.44 11.26
C GLU A 22 20.07 -18.95 10.96
N CYS A 23 18.90 -18.54 10.45
CA CYS A 23 18.55 -17.14 10.21
C CYS A 23 17.35 -16.73 11.07
N LEU A 24 17.57 -15.79 11.98
CA LEU A 24 16.52 -15.19 12.80
C LEU A 24 16.11 -13.85 12.22
N ILE A 25 14.84 -13.71 11.84
CA ILE A 25 14.28 -12.44 11.34
C ILE A 25 13.42 -11.83 12.43
N CYS A 26 13.83 -10.67 12.94
CA CYS A 26 13.07 -9.91 13.91
C CYS A 26 12.42 -8.70 13.24
N PRO A 27 11.07 -8.64 13.14
CA PRO A 27 10.39 -7.43 12.68
C PRO A 27 10.53 -6.33 13.73
N SER A 28 10.98 -5.14 13.32
CA SER A 28 11.10 -3.97 14.18
C SER A 28 10.05 -2.93 13.82
N VAL A 29 9.26 -2.51 14.81
CA VAL A 29 8.25 -1.44 14.66
C VAL A 29 8.91 -0.06 14.62
N ILE A 30 10.12 0.07 15.18
CA ILE A 30 10.86 1.34 15.32
C ILE A 30 11.90 1.49 14.19
N GLY A 31 12.14 0.45 13.40
CA GLY A 31 13.11 0.47 12.31
C GLY A 31 12.63 1.29 11.13
N PHE A 32 13.36 2.34 10.82
CA PHE A 32 13.29 3.01 9.51
C PHE A 32 13.65 2.01 8.41
N ALA A 33 13.59 2.40 7.14
CA ALA A 33 13.82 1.58 5.94
C ALA A 33 15.19 0.84 5.88
N ASN A 34 15.80 0.51 7.02
CA ASN A 34 17.11 -0.13 7.12
C ASN A 34 16.96 -1.55 7.67
N ALA A 35 17.65 -2.48 7.04
CA ALA A 35 17.87 -3.80 7.59
C ALA A 35 19.26 -3.83 8.25
N TYR A 36 19.30 -4.26 9.51
CA TYR A 36 20.55 -4.50 10.22
C TYR A 36 20.84 -5.99 10.21
N ILE A 37 22.03 -6.36 9.78
CA ILE A 37 22.51 -7.72 9.82
C ILE A 37 23.63 -7.78 10.85
N GLY A 38 23.44 -8.62 11.87
CA GLY A 38 24.47 -8.95 12.84
C GLY A 38 24.75 -10.45 12.82
N THR A 39 25.99 -10.83 12.97
CA THR A 39 26.37 -12.21 13.23
C THR A 39 26.63 -12.36 14.72
N ASP A 40 25.84 -13.19 15.37
CA ASP A 40 26.17 -13.66 16.71
C ASP A 40 26.98 -14.95 16.53
N ALA A 41 28.27 -14.91 16.88
CA ALA A 41 29.14 -16.07 16.84
C ALA A 41 29.22 -16.63 18.29
N PRO A 42 28.35 -17.56 18.68
CA PRO A 42 28.55 -18.26 19.94
C PRO A 42 29.80 -19.17 19.82
N GLU A 43 30.54 -19.32 20.89
CA GLU A 43 31.76 -20.10 21.00
C GLU A 43 31.64 -21.59 20.59
N ALA A 44 30.52 -22.01 20.03
CA ALA A 44 30.15 -23.40 19.70
C ALA A 44 29.85 -23.64 18.20
N GLY A 45 30.53 -22.99 17.28
CA GLY A 45 30.65 -23.47 15.89
C GLY A 45 29.40 -23.32 14.99
N ALA A 46 28.29 -22.75 15.44
CA ALA A 46 27.11 -22.46 14.61
C ALA A 46 27.01 -20.98 14.33
N SER A 47 27.07 -20.59 13.06
CA SER A 47 26.91 -19.18 12.65
C SER A 47 25.43 -18.82 12.54
N ARG A 48 24.95 -17.92 13.40
CA ARG A 48 23.58 -17.40 13.36
C ARG A 48 23.56 -16.03 12.71
N LEU A 49 22.67 -15.84 11.76
CA LEU A 49 22.38 -14.54 11.16
C LEU A 49 21.14 -13.95 11.83
N ILE A 50 21.26 -12.76 12.41
CA ILE A 50 20.14 -12.00 12.94
C ILE A 50 19.85 -10.84 11.99
N ALA A 51 18.70 -10.87 11.34
CA ALA A 51 18.23 -9.77 10.48
C ALA A 51 17.10 -9.02 11.17
N ILE A 52 17.32 -7.74 11.50
CA ILE A 52 16.30 -6.83 12.02
C ILE A 52 15.75 -6.04 10.83
N ILE A 53 14.50 -6.31 10.46
CA ILE A 53 13.86 -5.69 9.30
C ILE A 53 12.83 -4.67 9.80
N GLY A 54 13.03 -3.39 9.45
CA GLY A 54 12.05 -2.35 9.73
C GLY A 54 10.76 -2.56 8.93
N THR A 55 9.64 -2.12 9.49
CA THR A 55 8.31 -2.23 8.86
C THR A 55 8.24 -1.56 7.48
N LEU A 56 9.05 -0.53 7.25
CA LEU A 56 9.17 0.15 5.96
C LEU A 56 9.94 -0.65 4.89
N PHE A 57 10.77 -1.62 5.30
CA PHE A 57 11.49 -2.47 4.34
C PHE A 57 10.53 -3.31 3.49
N GLY A 58 9.47 -3.81 4.09
CA GLY A 58 8.44 -4.57 3.37
C GLY A 58 7.61 -3.72 2.40
N THR A 59 7.49 -2.42 2.63
CA THR A 59 6.85 -1.47 1.70
C THR A 59 7.79 -1.10 0.55
N PHE A 60 9.08 -0.91 0.84
CA PHE A 60 10.10 -0.67 -0.19
C PHE A 60 10.25 -1.87 -1.13
N ARG A 61 10.27 -3.09 -0.59
CA ARG A 61 10.35 -4.33 -1.38
C ARG A 61 9.10 -4.54 -2.26
N ARG A 62 7.90 -4.26 -1.73
CA ARG A 62 6.67 -4.29 -2.54
C ARG A 62 6.73 -3.34 -3.73
N ASN A 63 7.44 -2.23 -3.60
CA ASN A 63 7.63 -1.27 -4.69
C ASN A 63 8.65 -1.74 -5.75
N SER A 64 9.62 -2.59 -5.40
CA SER A 64 10.63 -3.09 -6.35
C SER A 64 10.14 -4.31 -7.17
N GLU A 65 9.28 -5.15 -6.64
CA GLU A 65 8.64 -6.26 -7.38
C GLU A 65 7.49 -5.78 -8.29
N SER A 66 7.14 -4.50 -8.27
CA SER A 66 5.86 -4.01 -8.73
C SER A 66 5.88 -2.94 -9.81
N ALA A 67 6.95 -2.80 -10.59
CA ALA A 67 6.87 -1.85 -11.72
C ALA A 67 5.73 -2.22 -12.67
N GLU A 68 5.53 -3.50 -13.00
CA GLU A 68 4.41 -3.98 -13.80
C GLU A 68 3.09 -3.97 -13.01
N ASN A 69 3.11 -4.35 -11.73
CA ASN A 69 1.95 -4.27 -10.84
C ASN A 69 1.55 -2.83 -10.55
N SER A 70 2.49 -1.88 -10.45
CA SER A 70 2.17 -0.48 -10.24
C SER A 70 1.53 0.16 -11.47
N VAL A 71 1.97 -0.18 -12.69
CA VAL A 71 1.34 0.30 -13.94
C VAL A 71 -0.10 -0.20 -14.04
N SER A 72 -0.34 -1.49 -13.81
CA SER A 72 -1.68 -2.07 -13.91
C SER A 72 -2.62 -1.52 -12.82
N GLU A 73 -2.12 -1.30 -11.61
CA GLU A 73 -2.90 -0.73 -10.52
C GLU A 73 -3.21 0.75 -10.73
N VAL A 74 -2.26 1.55 -11.21
CA VAL A 74 -2.49 2.94 -11.60
C VAL A 74 -3.53 3.00 -12.72
N ALA A 75 -3.39 2.18 -13.77
CA ALA A 75 -4.34 2.12 -14.87
C ALA A 75 -5.76 1.76 -14.38
N ARG A 76 -5.89 0.79 -13.47
CA ARG A 76 -7.16 0.40 -12.85
C ARG A 76 -7.81 1.55 -12.08
N ILE A 77 -7.04 2.29 -11.29
CA ILE A 77 -7.57 3.44 -10.54
C ILE A 77 -7.95 4.57 -11.49
N MET A 78 -7.16 4.82 -12.53
CA MET A 78 -7.49 5.82 -13.57
C MET A 78 -8.78 5.47 -14.30
N ASP A 79 -9.00 4.20 -14.65
CA ASP A 79 -10.27 3.74 -15.26
C ASP A 79 -11.46 3.99 -14.33
N ILE A 80 -11.31 3.69 -13.04
CA ILE A 80 -12.34 3.97 -12.03
C ILE A 80 -12.62 5.47 -11.94
N LEU A 81 -11.60 6.32 -11.90
CA LEU A 81 -11.73 7.78 -11.78
C LEU A 81 -12.09 8.45 -13.11
N GLY A 82 -11.94 7.77 -14.24
CA GLY A 82 -12.33 8.27 -15.57
C GLY A 82 -13.83 8.53 -15.72
N GLU A 83 -14.68 7.92 -14.87
CA GLU A 83 -16.10 8.25 -14.86
C GLU A 83 -16.33 9.54 -14.07
N GLN A 84 -16.95 10.52 -14.70
CA GLN A 84 -17.08 11.90 -14.21
C GLN A 84 -17.72 12.00 -12.81
N ASN A 85 -18.75 11.22 -12.54
CA ASN A 85 -19.44 11.30 -11.25
C ASN A 85 -18.61 10.70 -10.12
N ARG A 86 -17.86 9.62 -10.37
CA ARG A 86 -16.93 9.05 -9.39
C ARG A 86 -15.83 10.06 -9.05
N PHE A 87 -15.28 10.73 -10.07
CA PHE A 87 -14.27 11.76 -9.85
C PHE A 87 -14.83 12.93 -9.03
N LYS A 88 -16.05 13.43 -9.34
CA LYS A 88 -16.73 14.48 -8.55
C LYS A 88 -16.98 14.05 -7.10
N ILE A 89 -17.33 12.77 -6.86
CA ILE A 89 -17.47 12.24 -5.50
C ILE A 89 -16.14 12.35 -4.75
N VAL A 90 -15.05 11.91 -5.35
CA VAL A 90 -13.71 11.98 -4.74
C VAL A 90 -13.35 13.43 -4.41
N LEU A 91 -13.53 14.37 -5.34
CA LEU A 91 -13.29 15.80 -5.11
C LEU A 91 -14.14 16.35 -3.95
N ARG A 92 -15.42 15.99 -3.88
CA ARG A 92 -16.28 16.42 -2.76
C ARG A 92 -15.83 15.84 -1.42
N LEU A 93 -15.32 14.60 -1.41
CA LEU A 93 -14.81 13.95 -0.20
C LEU A 93 -13.44 14.47 0.26
N LEU A 94 -12.70 15.22 -0.58
CA LEU A 94 -11.52 15.98 -0.15
C LEU A 94 -11.89 17.10 0.84
N GLU A 95 -13.06 17.70 0.68
CA GLU A 95 -13.55 18.75 1.56
C GLU A 95 -14.04 18.22 2.92
N GLY A 96 -14.40 16.94 3.00
CA GLY A 96 -14.85 16.28 4.21
C GLY A 96 -15.76 15.08 3.94
N SER A 97 -16.09 14.34 4.99
CA SER A 97 -16.99 13.20 4.91
C SER A 97 -18.43 13.64 4.53
N ALA A 98 -19.10 12.79 3.77
CA ALA A 98 -20.48 13.03 3.35
C ALA A 98 -21.28 11.71 3.31
N TYR A 99 -22.60 11.78 3.53
CA TYR A 99 -23.49 10.63 3.33
C TYR A 99 -24.14 10.65 1.94
N VAL A 100 -24.73 9.52 1.53
CA VAL A 100 -25.31 9.34 0.18
C VAL A 100 -26.24 10.47 -0.24
N GLY A 101 -27.11 10.94 0.68
CA GLY A 101 -28.06 12.01 0.36
C GLY A 101 -27.42 13.37 0.05
N GLU A 102 -26.33 13.71 0.73
CA GLU A 102 -25.55 14.93 0.44
C GLU A 102 -24.87 14.83 -0.92
N LEU A 103 -24.24 13.69 -1.20
CA LEU A 103 -23.62 13.44 -2.50
C LEU A 103 -24.63 13.42 -3.64
N ALA A 104 -25.81 12.85 -3.42
CA ALA A 104 -26.89 12.83 -4.40
C ALA A 104 -27.38 14.25 -4.74
N LYS A 105 -27.54 15.09 -3.72
CA LYS A 105 -27.89 16.50 -3.91
C LYS A 105 -26.78 17.28 -4.63
N TYR A 106 -25.52 17.04 -4.28
CA TYR A 106 -24.37 17.69 -4.90
C TYR A 106 -24.22 17.34 -6.39
N LEU A 107 -24.46 16.06 -6.73
CA LEU A 107 -24.33 15.57 -8.12
C LEU A 107 -25.59 15.75 -8.96
N GLY A 108 -26.73 16.02 -8.35
CA GLY A 108 -28.04 16.02 -9.04
C GLY A 108 -28.48 14.62 -9.49
N LEU A 109 -28.06 13.55 -8.77
CA LEU A 109 -28.33 12.17 -9.13
C LEU A 109 -29.25 11.50 -8.10
N ALA A 110 -29.87 10.38 -8.52
CA ALA A 110 -30.63 9.55 -7.59
C ALA A 110 -29.71 8.90 -6.55
N PRO A 111 -30.14 8.74 -5.28
CA PRO A 111 -29.35 8.11 -4.23
C PRO A 111 -28.84 6.69 -4.57
N CYS A 112 -29.64 5.89 -5.28
CA CYS A 112 -29.26 4.56 -5.72
C CYS A 112 -28.07 4.60 -6.70
N THR A 113 -28.03 5.56 -7.62
CA THR A 113 -26.90 5.75 -8.56
C THR A 113 -25.63 6.14 -7.82
N VAL A 114 -25.74 7.06 -6.85
CA VAL A 114 -24.61 7.45 -6.00
C VAL A 114 -24.08 6.28 -5.20
N SER A 115 -24.98 5.44 -4.65
CA SER A 115 -24.57 4.22 -3.94
C SER A 115 -23.81 3.24 -4.82
N GLN A 116 -24.17 3.13 -6.10
CA GLN A 116 -23.42 2.32 -7.08
C GLN A 116 -22.02 2.86 -7.31
N HIS A 117 -21.87 4.18 -7.52
CA HIS A 117 -20.57 4.81 -7.65
C HIS A 117 -19.71 4.63 -6.40
N LEU A 118 -20.29 4.80 -5.21
CA LEU A 118 -19.60 4.59 -3.94
C LEU A 118 -19.16 3.14 -3.74
N SER A 119 -19.97 2.16 -4.18
CA SER A 119 -19.59 0.73 -4.12
C SER A 119 -18.34 0.44 -4.95
N VAL A 120 -18.22 1.04 -6.13
CA VAL A 120 -17.02 0.91 -6.97
C VAL A 120 -15.81 1.54 -6.29
N LEU A 121 -15.97 2.75 -5.73
CA LEU A 121 -14.89 3.46 -5.02
C LEU A 121 -14.46 2.72 -3.75
N LEU A 122 -15.40 2.11 -3.00
CA LEU A 122 -15.11 1.24 -1.86
C LEU A 122 -14.34 -0.01 -2.29
N GLY A 123 -14.77 -0.67 -3.37
CA GLY A 123 -14.08 -1.84 -3.92
C GLY A 123 -12.64 -1.55 -4.36
N ALA A 124 -12.36 -0.30 -4.76
CA ALA A 124 -11.01 0.18 -5.08
C ALA A 124 -10.23 0.66 -3.84
N ASN A 125 -10.86 0.65 -2.67
CA ASN A 125 -10.32 1.18 -1.42
C ASN A 125 -9.94 2.67 -1.47
N LEU A 126 -10.54 3.43 -2.40
CA LEU A 126 -10.36 4.89 -2.51
C LEU A 126 -11.20 5.66 -1.48
N VAL A 127 -12.26 5.05 -0.98
CA VAL A 127 -13.19 5.61 0.00
C VAL A 127 -13.32 4.64 1.17
N LYS A 128 -13.50 5.17 2.36
CA LYS A 128 -13.85 4.44 3.59
C LYS A 128 -15.28 4.78 3.99
N SER A 129 -16.01 3.86 4.60
CA SER A 129 -17.34 4.10 5.16
C SER A 129 -17.32 3.94 6.67
N ALA A 130 -18.12 4.74 7.37
CA ALA A 130 -18.32 4.66 8.81
C ALA A 130 -19.78 4.88 9.16
N ASP A 131 -20.33 4.05 10.05
CA ASP A 131 -21.67 4.19 10.56
C ASP A 131 -21.67 5.24 11.68
N ILE A 132 -22.40 6.35 11.46
CA ILE A 132 -22.56 7.40 12.45
C ILE A 132 -24.06 7.58 12.72
N GLY A 133 -24.52 7.07 13.83
CA GLY A 133 -25.93 7.08 14.20
C GLY A 133 -26.76 6.21 13.24
N ARG A 134 -27.68 6.84 12.50
CA ARG A 134 -28.55 6.17 11.53
C ARG A 134 -28.11 6.33 10.07
N ARG A 135 -26.90 6.85 9.84
CA ARG A 135 -26.40 7.15 8.51
C ARG A 135 -25.00 6.59 8.32
N VAL A 136 -24.72 6.17 7.09
CA VAL A 136 -23.40 5.77 6.63
C VAL A 136 -22.73 7.00 6.04
N TYR A 137 -21.60 7.41 6.60
CA TYR A 137 -20.74 8.47 6.09
C TYR A 137 -19.58 7.88 5.32
N TYR A 138 -19.24 8.54 4.24
CA TYR A 138 -18.11 8.17 3.38
C TYR A 138 -17.02 9.22 3.50
N SER A 139 -15.79 8.80 3.54
CA SER A 139 -14.60 9.65 3.59
C SER A 139 -13.56 9.17 2.61
N LEU A 140 -12.71 10.06 2.13
CA LEU A 140 -11.60 9.69 1.27
C LEU A 140 -10.57 8.85 2.05
N ASN A 141 -10.07 7.78 1.45
CA ASN A 141 -8.92 7.04 1.96
C ASN A 141 -7.64 7.76 1.52
N LYS A 142 -7.19 8.72 2.32
CA LYS A 142 -6.01 9.55 2.00
C LYS A 142 -4.77 8.72 1.71
N GLU A 143 -4.46 7.73 2.56
CA GLU A 143 -3.30 6.85 2.39
C GLU A 143 -3.28 6.19 1.01
N ARG A 144 -4.45 5.68 0.58
CA ARG A 144 -4.59 5.04 -0.72
C ARG A 144 -4.46 6.02 -1.87
N THR A 145 -5.03 7.22 -1.71
CA THR A 145 -4.97 8.28 -2.71
C THR A 145 -3.54 8.81 -2.86
N ASP A 146 -2.83 9.02 -1.75
CA ASP A 146 -1.44 9.47 -1.76
C ASP A 146 -0.53 8.43 -2.43
N CYS A 147 -0.66 7.15 -2.07
CA CYS A 147 0.07 6.06 -2.75
C CYS A 147 -0.20 6.01 -4.26
N PHE A 148 -1.44 6.24 -4.70
CA PHE A 148 -1.78 6.29 -6.12
C PHE A 148 -1.11 7.48 -6.81
N LEU A 149 -1.16 8.67 -6.22
CA LEU A 149 -0.55 9.87 -6.78
C LEU A 149 0.97 9.74 -6.87
N ASP A 150 1.61 9.20 -5.84
CA ASP A 150 3.06 8.95 -5.84
C ASP A 150 3.46 7.96 -6.94
N ALA A 151 2.70 6.87 -7.08
CA ALA A 151 2.92 5.89 -8.15
C ALA A 151 2.74 6.51 -9.54
N LEU A 152 1.67 7.28 -9.75
CA LEU A 152 1.41 7.98 -11.01
C LEU A 152 2.52 8.97 -11.34
N CYS A 153 2.91 9.81 -10.37
CA CYS A 153 4.01 10.77 -10.53
C CYS A 153 5.34 10.06 -10.82
N GLY A 154 5.62 8.93 -10.16
CA GLY A 154 6.80 8.13 -10.41
C GLY A 154 6.85 7.56 -11.84
N LEU A 155 5.70 7.10 -12.37
CA LEU A 155 5.60 6.62 -13.75
C LEU A 155 5.75 7.73 -14.80
N MET A 156 5.27 8.94 -14.50
CA MET A 156 5.31 10.08 -15.42
C MET A 156 6.65 10.83 -15.42
N LYS A 157 7.43 10.72 -14.34
CA LYS A 157 8.76 11.33 -14.21
C LYS A 157 9.89 10.41 -14.67
N LYS A 158 9.60 9.39 -15.47
CA LYS A 158 10.62 8.48 -15.99
C LYS A 158 11.53 9.24 -16.94
N ASP A 159 12.61 9.70 -16.34
CA ASP A 159 13.95 9.94 -16.81
C ASP A 159 14.22 10.97 -17.92
N GLU A 160 14.86 12.01 -17.47
CA GLU A 160 16.02 12.56 -18.20
C GLU A 160 17.31 11.88 -17.73
#